data_3d761399575ebc8a9d430afef73e9f95
#
_entry.id   3d761399575ebc8a9d430afef73e9f95
#
_cell.length_a   1.000
_cell.length_b   1.000
_cell.length_c   1.000
_cell.angle_alpha   90.00
_cell.angle_beta   90.00
_cell.angle_gamma   90.00
#
_symmetry.space_group_name_H-M   'P 1'
#
loop_
_entity.id
_entity.type
_entity.pdbx_description
1 polymer ?
#
loop_
_entity_poly.entity_id
_entity_poly.type
_entity_poly.pdbx_seq_one_letter_code
_entity_poly.pdbx_strand_id
1 'polypeptide(L)'
;MAICLEELPLRKPGPMALTVSPFRRPHPDTALTTAKAACLYPNNARIIAEARSRGFNNALSMDLDGFVAETASTNVFMRRDGEYFTPTPNGTFLNGI
;
A
#
# COMPACT_ATOMS: atom_id res chain seq x y z
N MET A 1 12.07 7.16 -26.20
CA MET A 1 10.90 6.99 -25.30
C MET A 1 9.98 5.94 -25.89
N ALA A 2 9.55 4.97 -25.12
CA ALA A 2 8.56 3.97 -25.54
C ALA A 2 7.29 4.15 -24.70
N ILE A 3 6.12 4.13 -25.36
CA ILE A 3 4.81 4.19 -24.70
C ILE A 3 4.12 2.87 -24.99
N CYS A 4 3.80 2.10 -23.93
CA CYS A 4 3.02 0.88 -24.01
C CYS A 4 1.61 1.17 -23.52
N LEU A 5 0.61 0.78 -24.30
CA LEU A 5 -0.80 0.85 -23.92
C LEU A 5 -1.29 -0.58 -23.62
N GLU A 6 -1.83 -0.77 -22.42
CA GLU A 6 -2.45 -2.03 -22.00
C GLU A 6 -3.92 -1.76 -21.69
N GLU A 7 -4.78 -2.65 -22.13
CA GLU A 7 -6.19 -2.62 -21.74
C GLU A 7 -6.34 -3.27 -20.36
N LEU A 8 -6.65 -2.45 -19.35
CA LEU A 8 -6.89 -2.91 -18.00
C LEU A 8 -8.37 -2.81 -17.69
N PRO A 9 -9.11 -3.94 -17.69
CA PRO A 9 -10.52 -3.92 -17.30
C PRO A 9 -10.65 -3.49 -15.85
N LEU A 10 -11.59 -2.58 -15.58
CA LEU A 10 -11.93 -2.17 -14.23
C LEU A 10 -12.46 -3.40 -13.45
N ARG A 11 -11.83 -3.71 -12.34
CA ARG A 11 -12.29 -4.77 -11.46
C ARG A 11 -13.61 -4.35 -10.82
N LYS A 12 -14.56 -5.27 -10.76
CA LYS A 12 -15.78 -5.05 -9.98
C LYS A 12 -15.39 -4.89 -8.50
N PRO A 13 -15.97 -3.89 -7.80
CA PRO A 13 -15.78 -3.77 -6.36
C PRO A 13 -16.22 -5.04 -5.65
N GLY A 14 -15.48 -5.43 -4.63
CA GLY A 14 -15.80 -6.61 -3.83
C GLY A 14 -14.94 -6.66 -2.57
N PRO A 15 -15.32 -7.49 -1.59
CA PRO A 15 -14.55 -7.66 -0.37
C PRO A 15 -13.18 -8.27 -0.66
N MET A 16 -12.18 -7.88 0.13
CA MET A 16 -10.87 -8.52 0.12
C MET A 16 -10.40 -8.76 1.55
N ALA A 17 -9.68 -9.87 1.74
CA ALA A 17 -9.08 -10.19 3.02
C ALA A 17 -7.74 -9.47 3.15
N LEU A 18 -7.60 -8.68 4.21
CA LEU A 18 -6.37 -7.97 4.54
C LEU A 18 -5.73 -8.55 5.79
N THR A 19 -4.42 -8.51 5.83
CA THR A 19 -3.62 -8.80 7.02
C THR A 19 -2.68 -7.64 7.32
N VAL A 20 -1.87 -7.76 8.35
CA VAL A 20 -0.77 -6.83 8.63
C VAL A 20 0.53 -7.44 8.15
N SER A 21 1.29 -6.68 7.36
CA SER A 21 2.59 -7.12 6.86
C SER A 21 3.66 -7.10 7.95
N PRO A 22 4.55 -8.08 8.00
CA PRO A 22 5.76 -8.01 8.80
C PRO A 22 6.79 -7.02 8.22
N PHE A 23 6.65 -6.66 6.94
CA PHE A 23 7.53 -5.71 6.27
C PHE A 23 6.99 -4.29 6.38
N ARG A 24 7.88 -3.35 6.66
CA ARG A 24 7.55 -1.95 6.90
C ARG A 24 7.75 -1.09 5.64
N ARG A 25 7.13 0.07 5.63
CA ARG A 25 7.46 1.11 4.66
C ARG A 25 8.90 1.59 4.90
N PRO A 26 9.67 1.91 3.85
CA PRO A 26 10.99 2.49 4.01
C PRO A 26 10.90 3.88 4.63
N HIS A 27 11.96 4.29 5.30
CA HIS A 27 12.10 5.66 5.79
C HIS A 27 12.30 6.61 4.59
N PRO A 28 11.77 7.85 4.64
CA PRO A 28 11.96 8.84 3.58
C PRO A 28 13.43 9.13 3.23
N ASP A 29 14.32 8.98 4.21
CA ASP A 29 15.77 9.17 4.00
C ASP A 29 16.44 7.99 3.27
N THR A 30 15.74 6.87 3.12
CA THR A 30 16.28 5.64 2.49
C THR A 30 15.70 5.36 1.11
N ALA A 31 14.56 5.95 0.79
CA ALA A 31 13.88 5.76 -0.50
C ALA A 31 12.96 6.94 -0.81
N LEU A 32 12.71 7.16 -2.08
CA LEU A 32 11.78 8.21 -2.54
C LEU A 32 10.33 7.74 -2.35
N THR A 33 9.80 7.89 -1.15
CA THR A 33 8.48 7.39 -0.72
C THR A 33 7.30 8.24 -1.19
N THR A 34 7.54 9.49 -1.58
CA THR A 34 6.51 10.46 -2.00
C THR A 34 6.30 10.50 -3.52
N ALA A 35 6.86 9.55 -4.24
CA ALA A 35 6.69 9.41 -5.68
C ALA A 35 6.44 7.93 -6.04
N LYS A 36 5.93 7.69 -7.25
CA LYS A 36 5.84 6.33 -7.80
C LYS A 36 7.20 5.86 -8.32
N ALA A 37 8.17 5.75 -7.40
CA ALA A 37 9.53 5.38 -7.72
C ALA A 37 9.69 3.87 -7.86
N ALA A 38 10.45 3.43 -8.86
CA ALA A 38 10.68 2.01 -9.13
C ALA A 38 11.31 1.26 -7.95
N CYS A 39 12.10 1.92 -7.12
CA CYS A 39 12.74 1.32 -5.94
C CYS A 39 11.76 0.86 -4.84
N LEU A 40 10.50 1.30 -4.88
CA LEU A 40 9.48 0.91 -3.90
C LEU A 40 8.75 -0.39 -4.28
N TYR A 41 8.72 -0.75 -5.56
CA TYR A 41 7.93 -1.89 -6.05
C TYR A 41 8.44 -3.25 -5.55
N PRO A 42 9.73 -3.52 -5.43
CA PRO A 42 10.20 -4.80 -4.85
C PRO A 42 9.71 -5.02 -3.43
N ASN A 43 9.68 -3.99 -2.59
CA ASN A 43 9.14 -4.09 -1.23
C ASN A 43 7.64 -4.34 -1.24
N ASN A 44 6.90 -3.65 -2.10
CA ASN A 44 5.46 -3.84 -2.24
C ASN A 44 5.12 -5.25 -2.75
N ALA A 45 5.90 -5.76 -3.71
CA ALA A 45 5.71 -7.11 -4.24
C ALA A 45 5.93 -8.19 -3.17
N ARG A 46 6.96 -8.06 -2.33
CA ARG A 46 7.18 -9.03 -1.25
C ARG A 46 6.10 -8.98 -0.17
N ILE A 47 5.53 -7.80 0.12
CA ILE A 47 4.40 -7.64 1.05
C ILE A 47 3.19 -8.42 0.52
N ILE A 48 2.86 -8.28 -0.76
CA ILE A 48 1.75 -9.00 -1.39
C ILE A 48 2.02 -10.51 -1.41
N ALA A 49 3.23 -10.94 -1.78
CA ALA A 49 3.59 -12.34 -1.84
C ALA A 49 3.49 -13.01 -0.46
N GLU A 50 3.96 -12.34 0.59
CA GLU A 50 3.85 -12.81 1.96
C GLU A 50 2.38 -12.92 2.42
N ALA A 51 1.58 -11.89 2.17
CA ALA A 51 0.16 -11.91 2.51
C ALA A 51 -0.58 -13.06 1.80
N ARG A 52 -0.31 -13.25 0.52
CA ARG A 52 -0.90 -14.35 -0.27
C ARG A 52 -0.48 -15.72 0.21
N SER A 53 0.75 -15.90 0.67
CA SER A 53 1.21 -17.16 1.25
C SER A 53 0.43 -17.56 2.50
N ARG A 54 -0.17 -16.61 3.19
CA ARG A 54 -1.06 -16.81 4.34
C ARG A 54 -2.55 -16.80 4.00
N GLY A 55 -2.92 -16.74 2.73
CA GLY A 55 -4.31 -16.78 2.27
C GLY A 55 -5.02 -15.42 2.22
N PHE A 56 -4.30 -14.31 2.31
CA PHE A 56 -4.87 -12.96 2.22
C PHE A 56 -4.67 -12.35 0.84
N ASN A 57 -5.48 -11.36 0.49
CA ASN A 57 -5.39 -10.69 -0.81
C ASN A 57 -4.31 -9.59 -0.82
N ASN A 58 -4.15 -8.88 0.30
CA ASN A 58 -3.21 -7.77 0.46
C ASN A 58 -2.87 -7.60 1.95
N ALA A 59 -2.00 -6.67 2.27
CA ALA A 59 -1.64 -6.39 3.65
C ALA A 59 -1.52 -4.89 3.89
N LEU A 60 -1.87 -4.49 5.13
CA LEU A 60 -1.53 -3.19 5.68
C LEU A 60 -0.03 -3.15 5.96
N SER A 61 0.64 -2.12 5.49
CA SER A 61 2.03 -1.83 5.79
C SER A 61 2.12 -0.68 6.78
N MET A 62 2.95 -0.85 7.79
CA MET A 62 3.21 0.17 8.78
C MET A 62 4.51 0.91 8.46
N ASP A 63 4.64 2.10 8.99
CA ASP A 63 5.92 2.81 9.03
C ASP A 63 6.86 2.22 10.13
N LEU A 64 8.04 2.81 10.28
CA LEU A 64 9.01 2.34 11.27
C LEU A 64 8.60 2.64 12.72
N ASP A 65 7.71 3.60 12.93
CA ASP A 65 7.17 3.95 14.23
C ASP A 65 5.96 3.09 14.62
N GLY A 66 5.47 2.24 13.73
CA GLY A 66 4.38 1.31 13.97
C GLY A 66 3.00 1.87 13.63
N PHE A 67 2.91 3.02 12.96
CA PHE A 67 1.64 3.55 12.46
C PHE A 67 1.28 2.93 11.11
N VAL A 68 -0.01 2.71 10.90
CA VAL A 68 -0.53 2.26 9.60
C VAL A 68 -0.24 3.34 8.56
N ALA A 69 0.38 2.95 7.45
CA ALA A 69 0.68 3.84 6.33
C ALA A 69 -0.31 3.64 5.17
N GLU A 70 -0.23 2.50 4.53
CA GLU A 70 -1.07 2.15 3.38
C GLU A 70 -1.12 0.62 3.21
N THR A 71 -1.82 0.12 2.19
CA THR A 71 -1.62 -1.27 1.76
C THR A 71 -0.39 -1.36 0.84
N ALA A 72 -0.05 -2.55 0.37
CA ALA A 72 1.04 -2.71 -0.60
C ALA A 72 0.78 -2.01 -1.94
N SER A 73 -0.45 -1.65 -2.27
CA SER A 73 -0.82 -1.11 -3.58
C SER A 73 -1.84 0.02 -3.58
N THR A 74 -2.41 0.38 -2.43
CA THR A 74 -3.49 1.38 -2.33
C THR A 74 -3.45 2.13 -1.00
N ASN A 75 -3.96 3.36 -1.00
CA ASN A 75 -4.28 4.04 0.25
C ASN A 75 -5.39 3.30 1.01
N VAL A 76 -5.50 3.54 2.30
CA VAL A 76 -6.46 2.88 3.17
C VAL A 76 -7.34 3.89 3.89
N PHE A 77 -8.62 3.56 3.97
CA PHE A 77 -9.61 4.28 4.76
C PHE A 77 -10.35 3.30 5.66
N MET A 78 -10.66 3.75 6.86
CA MET A 78 -11.48 3.02 7.82
C MET A 78 -12.72 3.83 8.13
N ARG A 79 -13.84 3.14 8.31
CA ARG A 79 -15.07 3.75 8.83
C ARG A 79 -15.40 3.15 10.20
N ARG A 80 -15.64 4.01 11.17
CA ARG A 80 -16.06 3.61 12.50
C ARG A 80 -17.07 4.62 13.03
N ASP A 81 -18.22 4.15 13.52
CA ASP A 81 -19.28 4.97 14.11
C ASP A 81 -19.70 6.18 13.22
N GLY A 82 -19.77 5.96 11.90
CA GLY A 82 -20.14 7.00 10.93
C GLY A 82 -19.02 7.95 10.54
N GLU A 83 -17.86 7.88 11.17
CA GLU A 83 -16.68 8.69 10.88
C GLU A 83 -15.68 7.93 9.99
N TYR A 84 -14.96 8.67 9.15
CA TYR A 84 -13.91 8.13 8.28
C TYR A 84 -12.53 8.52 8.81
N PHE A 85 -11.63 7.55 8.77
CA PHE A 85 -10.25 7.70 9.21
C PHE A 85 -9.33 7.25 8.09
N THR A 86 -8.23 7.97 7.92
CA THR A 86 -7.12 7.58 7.04
C THR A 86 -5.80 7.94 7.70
N PRO A 87 -4.72 7.22 7.43
CA PRO A 87 -3.41 7.57 7.96
C PRO A 87 -3.02 9.00 7.62
N THR A 88 -2.50 9.72 8.60
CA THR A 88 -1.94 11.05 8.37
C THR A 88 -0.70 10.95 7.50
N PRO A 89 -0.61 11.71 6.40
CA PRO A 89 0.59 11.73 5.57
C PRO A 89 1.82 12.15 6.39
N ASN A 90 2.82 11.30 6.43
CA ASN A 90 4.06 11.52 7.19
C ASN A 90 5.33 11.32 6.34
N GLY A 91 5.18 11.30 5.01
CA GLY A 91 6.27 11.11 4.08
C GLY A 91 6.68 9.65 3.84
N THR A 92 6.04 8.67 4.47
CA THR A 92 6.38 7.24 4.29
C THR A 92 5.59 6.57 3.18
N PHE A 93 4.57 7.23 2.66
CA PHE A 93 3.72 6.73 1.57
C PHE A 93 3.23 7.87 0.67
N LEU A 94 2.78 7.51 -0.52
CA LEU A 94 2.22 8.46 -1.46
C LEU A 94 0.80 8.82 -1.05
N ASN A 95 0.58 10.10 -0.78
CA ASN A 95 -0.77 10.61 -0.54
C ASN A 95 -1.52 10.63 -1.88
N GLY A 96 -2.53 9.77 -1.99
CA GLY A 96 -3.37 9.67 -3.18
C GLY A 96 -4.29 10.88 -3.39
N ILE A 97 -4.86 10.96 -4.57
CA ILE A 97 -5.84 11.99 -4.93
C ILE A 97 -7.21 11.67 -4.33
#